data_c26e4d9ae04eb4d361707b5c520bb7d8
#
_entry.id   c26e4d9ae04eb4d361707b5c520bb7d8
#
_cell.length_a   1.000
_cell.length_b   1.000
_cell.length_c   1.000
_cell.angle_alpha   90.00
_cell.angle_beta   90.00
_cell.angle_gamma   90.00
#
_symmetry.space_group_name_H-M   'P 1'
#
loop_
_entity.id
_entity.type
_entity.pdbx_description
1 polymer ?
#
loop_
_entity_poly.entity_id
_entity_poly.type
_entity_poly.pdbx_seq_one_letter_code
_entity_poly.pdbx_strand_id
1 'polypeptide(L)'
;MIKNSSIYNGTVIHKRFKPKTHFFKYKVFSLLLDLSEFYLLDKKLKIFSYNKFNIISFYDLDHGPRDGTSIKNWVIKNLKKNNIKSKDIKIKLLCYPRIFGYVFNPLSVFYIYNKNFELISILYEVKNTFGEQHTYIFKVNNNKNIIKNMCEKKFHVSPFIDMNCIYSFKILKPSDKISVIIDQQDSKGKLLYASQDGIRTELNNKNLIISYLKHPLMTFKIILAIHFEAFKLWTKGIKFIKKKIKIKNNISLEN
;
A
#
# COMPACT_ATOMS: atom_id res chain seq x y z
N MET A 1 21.47 -15.23 -2.18
CA MET A 1 20.90 -14.77 -0.89
C MET A 1 19.86 -13.72 -1.21
N ILE A 2 18.71 -13.72 -0.53
CA ILE A 2 17.69 -12.63 -0.62
C ILE A 2 18.27 -11.44 0.15
N LYS A 3 18.45 -10.30 -0.51
CA LYS A 3 19.17 -9.16 0.09
C LYS A 3 18.28 -7.94 0.34
N ASN A 4 17.35 -7.68 -0.58
CA ASN A 4 16.62 -6.42 -0.64
C ASN A 4 15.15 -6.55 -0.22
N SER A 5 14.58 -7.75 -0.32
CA SER A 5 13.22 -8.04 0.12
C SER A 5 13.19 -8.40 1.61
N SER A 6 12.11 -8.04 2.29
CA SER A 6 11.99 -8.20 3.75
C SER A 6 10.54 -8.40 4.17
N ILE A 7 10.33 -8.97 5.34
CA ILE A 7 9.04 -9.02 6.04
C ILE A 7 9.01 -7.86 7.04
N TYR A 8 7.85 -7.23 7.19
CA TYR A 8 7.59 -6.28 8.26
C TYR A 8 6.39 -6.73 9.07
N ASN A 9 6.64 -7.11 10.31
CA ASN A 9 5.60 -7.46 11.27
C ASN A 9 5.24 -6.21 12.07
N GLY A 10 3.95 -5.88 12.14
CA GLY A 10 3.56 -4.63 12.78
C GLY A 10 2.07 -4.46 12.98
N THR A 11 1.64 -3.22 12.95
CA THR A 11 0.25 -2.85 13.21
C THR A 11 -0.27 -1.83 12.24
N VAL A 12 -1.57 -1.91 11.98
CA VAL A 12 -2.36 -0.87 11.33
C VAL A 12 -3.26 -0.23 12.36
N ILE A 13 -3.31 1.11 12.33
CA ILE A 13 -4.20 1.92 13.16
C ILE A 13 -5.05 2.78 12.24
N HIS A 14 -6.34 2.85 12.55
CA HIS A 14 -7.25 3.83 11.98
C HIS A 14 -7.97 4.58 13.09
N LYS A 15 -7.96 5.91 13.00
CA LYS A 15 -8.68 6.79 13.92
C LYS A 15 -9.45 7.83 13.11
N ARG A 16 -10.76 7.72 13.14
CA ARG A 16 -11.67 8.76 12.63
C ARG A 16 -11.94 9.77 13.73
N PHE A 17 -11.96 11.05 13.38
CA PHE A 17 -12.22 12.15 14.31
C PHE A 17 -13.63 12.72 14.12
N LYS A 18 -14.10 12.81 12.87
CA LYS A 18 -15.38 13.42 12.48
C LYS A 18 -16.15 12.54 11.50
N PRO A 19 -17.50 12.63 11.48
CA PRO A 19 -18.38 13.37 12.38
C PRO A 19 -18.50 12.70 13.76
N LYS A 20 -18.16 11.42 13.89
CA LYS A 20 -18.10 10.64 15.14
C LYS A 20 -16.75 9.96 15.26
N THR A 21 -16.20 9.93 16.46
CA THR A 21 -14.94 9.25 16.74
C THR A 21 -15.10 7.73 16.57
N HIS A 22 -14.09 7.14 15.90
CA HIS A 22 -14.03 5.70 15.70
C HIS A 22 -12.58 5.26 15.61
N PHE A 23 -12.23 4.21 16.32
CA PHE A 23 -10.85 3.72 16.42
C PHE A 23 -10.82 2.21 16.28
N PHE A 24 -9.84 1.74 15.51
CA PHE A 24 -9.49 0.32 15.47
C PHE A 24 -8.00 0.11 15.18
N LYS A 25 -7.50 -1.04 15.63
CA LYS A 25 -6.11 -1.44 15.50
C LYS A 25 -6.03 -2.94 15.28
N TYR A 26 -5.20 -3.38 14.33
CA TYR A 26 -4.89 -4.79 14.14
C TYR A 26 -3.43 -5.05 13.85
N LYS A 27 -3.01 -6.28 14.16
CA LYS A 27 -1.69 -6.78 13.81
C LYS A 27 -1.69 -7.29 12.38
N VAL A 28 -0.64 -6.99 11.63
CA VAL A 28 -0.45 -7.40 10.24
C VAL A 28 1.01 -7.76 10.01
N PHE A 29 1.28 -8.48 8.92
CA PHE A 29 2.58 -8.47 8.31
C PHE A 29 2.49 -8.00 6.86
N SER A 30 3.49 -7.30 6.39
CA SER A 30 3.63 -6.88 5.01
C SER A 30 4.98 -7.33 4.44
N LEU A 31 5.06 -7.41 3.13
CA LEU A 31 6.29 -7.69 2.42
C LEU A 31 6.78 -6.41 1.77
N LEU A 32 8.07 -6.13 1.91
CA LEU A 32 8.78 -5.20 1.05
C LEU A 32 9.53 -6.04 0.02
N LEU A 33 9.09 -5.99 -1.23
CA LEU A 33 9.58 -6.81 -2.31
C LEU A 33 10.40 -5.97 -3.28
N ASP A 34 11.66 -6.34 -3.52
CA ASP A 34 12.42 -5.82 -4.65
C ASP A 34 11.97 -6.56 -5.92
N LEU A 35 11.48 -5.83 -6.91
CA LEU A 35 10.96 -6.43 -8.13
C LEU A 35 12.03 -7.24 -8.91
N SER A 36 13.30 -6.93 -8.70
CA SER A 36 14.41 -7.68 -9.31
C SER A 36 14.65 -9.05 -8.67
N GLU A 37 14.10 -9.28 -7.47
CA GLU A 37 14.29 -10.53 -6.74
C GLU A 37 13.15 -11.56 -6.92
N PHE A 38 12.07 -11.25 -7.65
CA PHE A 38 10.90 -12.12 -7.76
C PHE A 38 11.21 -13.57 -8.17
N TYR A 39 12.03 -13.77 -9.19
CA TYR A 39 12.43 -15.13 -9.60
C TYR A 39 13.29 -15.85 -8.54
N LEU A 40 14.12 -15.09 -7.82
CA LEU A 40 14.91 -15.63 -6.73
C LEU A 40 14.03 -16.03 -5.55
N LEU A 41 13.01 -15.21 -5.22
CA LEU A 41 12.04 -15.49 -4.17
C LEU A 41 11.22 -16.75 -4.49
N ASP A 42 10.68 -16.84 -5.72
CA ASP A 42 9.93 -18.01 -6.21
C ASP A 42 10.75 -19.31 -6.12
N LYS A 43 12.05 -19.23 -6.45
CA LYS A 43 12.95 -20.40 -6.42
C LYS A 43 13.36 -20.83 -5.00
N LYS A 44 13.53 -19.87 -4.06
CA LYS A 44 14.12 -20.13 -2.73
C LYS A 44 13.11 -20.32 -1.61
N LEU A 45 11.92 -19.75 -1.74
CA LEU A 45 10.91 -19.80 -0.69
C LEU A 45 9.88 -20.88 -0.98
N LYS A 46 9.77 -21.86 -0.07
CA LYS A 46 8.88 -23.02 -0.26
C LYS A 46 7.39 -22.68 -0.23
N ILE A 47 7.00 -21.68 0.59
CA ILE A 47 5.59 -21.29 0.76
C ILE A 47 5.24 -19.98 0.06
N PHE A 48 6.17 -19.42 -0.74
CA PHE A 48 5.95 -18.22 -1.56
C PHE A 48 6.08 -18.55 -3.04
N SER A 49 5.21 -17.97 -3.87
CA SER A 49 5.33 -18.07 -5.32
C SER A 49 5.04 -16.73 -6.00
N TYR A 50 5.66 -16.53 -7.16
CA TYR A 50 5.45 -15.39 -8.03
C TYR A 50 4.59 -15.79 -9.23
N ASN A 51 3.44 -15.11 -9.41
CA ASN A 51 2.44 -15.38 -10.44
C ASN A 51 1.92 -16.84 -10.49
N LYS A 52 2.02 -17.54 -9.36
CA LYS A 52 1.54 -18.91 -9.17
C LYS A 52 0.86 -19.04 -7.83
N PHE A 53 -0.06 -20.00 -7.71
CA PHE A 53 -0.72 -20.31 -6.44
C PHE A 53 0.26 -20.89 -5.43
N ASN A 54 0.20 -20.41 -4.19
CA ASN A 54 0.88 -20.98 -3.02
C ASN A 54 0.14 -20.49 -1.76
N ILE A 55 0.60 -20.93 -0.57
CA ILE A 55 0.11 -20.42 0.73
C ILE A 55 0.26 -18.90 0.77
N ILE A 56 1.42 -18.41 0.37
CA ILE A 56 1.72 -16.98 0.19
C ILE A 56 2.13 -16.77 -1.27
N SER A 57 1.58 -15.77 -1.93
CA SER A 57 1.96 -15.48 -3.31
C SER A 57 1.87 -13.99 -3.63
N PHE A 58 2.54 -13.61 -4.70
CA PHE A 58 2.46 -12.28 -5.29
C PHE A 58 2.12 -12.42 -6.77
N TYR A 59 1.20 -11.59 -7.24
CA TYR A 59 0.78 -11.55 -8.65
C TYR A 59 0.89 -10.14 -9.20
N ASP A 60 1.42 -10.01 -10.41
CA ASP A 60 1.44 -8.74 -11.15
C ASP A 60 0.02 -8.18 -11.37
N LEU A 61 -0.98 -9.06 -11.51
CA LEU A 61 -2.40 -8.69 -11.63
C LEU A 61 -2.97 -7.93 -10.43
N ASP A 62 -2.28 -7.93 -9.30
CA ASP A 62 -2.77 -7.25 -8.10
C ASP A 62 -2.33 -5.79 -8.03
N HIS A 63 -1.43 -5.35 -8.90
CA HIS A 63 -0.80 -4.03 -8.80
C HIS A 63 -0.68 -3.36 -10.18
N GLY A 64 -0.46 -2.05 -10.15
CA GLY A 64 -0.22 -1.28 -11.37
C GLY A 64 -1.40 -1.33 -12.34
N PRO A 65 -1.20 -1.75 -13.61
CA PRO A 65 -2.25 -1.74 -14.62
C PRO A 65 -3.29 -2.84 -14.41
N ARG A 66 -2.96 -3.89 -13.65
CA ARG A 66 -3.85 -5.03 -13.33
C ARG A 66 -4.33 -5.80 -14.57
N ASP A 67 -3.54 -5.83 -15.61
CA ASP A 67 -3.80 -6.51 -16.90
C ASP A 67 -2.76 -7.61 -17.20
N GLY A 68 -1.88 -7.90 -16.24
CA GLY A 68 -0.79 -8.86 -16.39
C GLY A 68 0.49 -8.29 -16.99
N THR A 69 0.50 -7.02 -17.40
CA THR A 69 1.73 -6.34 -17.82
C THR A 69 2.71 -6.23 -16.66
N SER A 70 4.00 -6.33 -16.97
CA SER A 70 5.08 -6.15 -15.98
C SER A 70 4.92 -4.84 -15.20
N ILE A 71 4.84 -4.95 -13.88
CA ILE A 71 4.79 -3.80 -12.96
C ILE A 71 5.98 -2.87 -13.19
N LYS A 72 7.18 -3.41 -13.41
CA LYS A 72 8.39 -2.63 -13.70
C LYS A 72 8.20 -1.76 -14.95
N ASN A 73 7.69 -2.33 -16.04
CA ASN A 73 7.47 -1.60 -17.28
C ASN A 73 6.39 -0.52 -17.11
N TRP A 74 5.33 -0.82 -16.38
CA TRP A 74 4.28 0.14 -16.05
C TRP A 74 4.83 1.31 -15.22
N VAL A 75 5.63 1.06 -14.20
CA VAL A 75 6.30 2.11 -13.40
C VAL A 75 7.17 2.98 -14.31
N ILE A 76 8.05 2.38 -15.13
CA ILE A 76 8.95 3.10 -16.03
C ILE A 76 8.16 3.99 -17.00
N LYS A 77 7.08 3.48 -17.59
CA LYS A 77 6.18 4.23 -18.50
C LYS A 77 5.61 5.46 -17.80
N ASN A 78 5.11 5.30 -16.57
CA ASN A 78 4.51 6.40 -15.82
C ASN A 78 5.55 7.43 -15.35
N LEU A 79 6.74 7.01 -14.94
CA LEU A 79 7.83 7.93 -14.61
C LEU A 79 8.26 8.77 -15.82
N LYS A 80 8.43 8.13 -17.00
CA LYS A 80 8.76 8.82 -18.26
C LYS A 80 7.69 9.84 -18.63
N LYS A 81 6.40 9.44 -18.58
CA LYS A 81 5.27 10.34 -18.87
C LYS A 81 5.27 11.59 -17.98
N ASN A 82 5.81 11.48 -16.77
CA ASN A 82 5.86 12.56 -15.78
C ASN A 82 7.25 13.23 -15.67
N ASN A 83 8.12 13.07 -16.68
CA ASN A 83 9.47 13.66 -16.73
C ASN A 83 10.33 13.32 -15.49
N ILE A 84 10.17 12.09 -14.96
CA ILE A 84 11.03 11.58 -13.90
C ILE A 84 12.08 10.66 -14.53
N LYS A 85 13.37 10.91 -14.21
CA LYS A 85 14.48 10.05 -14.69
C LYS A 85 14.21 8.60 -14.32
N SER A 86 14.17 7.71 -15.31
CA SER A 86 13.77 6.31 -15.13
C SER A 86 14.80 5.28 -15.65
N LYS A 87 16.03 5.75 -15.92
CA LYS A 87 17.13 4.86 -16.33
C LYS A 87 17.72 4.17 -15.09
N ASP A 88 17.94 2.85 -15.19
CA ASP A 88 18.58 2.02 -14.16
C ASP A 88 17.92 2.13 -12.76
N ILE A 89 16.57 2.15 -12.73
CA ILE A 89 15.82 2.24 -11.48
C ILE A 89 15.72 0.90 -10.76
N LYS A 90 15.67 0.97 -9.43
CA LYS A 90 15.29 -0.12 -8.54
C LYS A 90 13.94 0.19 -7.92
N ILE A 91 13.07 -0.82 -7.88
CA ILE A 91 11.69 -0.66 -7.39
C ILE A 91 11.50 -1.61 -6.22
N LYS A 92 11.14 -1.06 -5.07
CA LYS A 92 10.68 -1.83 -3.92
C LYS A 92 9.21 -1.56 -3.68
N LEU A 93 8.44 -2.61 -3.51
CA LEU A 93 6.99 -2.55 -3.29
C LEU A 93 6.65 -3.04 -1.89
N LEU A 94 6.05 -2.18 -1.07
CA LEU A 94 5.46 -2.53 0.20
C LEU A 94 3.99 -2.86 -0.02
N CYS A 95 3.60 -4.12 0.25
CA CYS A 95 2.23 -4.60 0.07
C CYS A 95 1.91 -5.78 0.98
N TYR A 96 0.65 -6.16 1.05
CA TYR A 96 0.24 -7.45 1.60
C TYR A 96 0.34 -8.53 0.53
N PRO A 97 0.81 -9.75 0.86
CA PRO A 97 0.80 -10.86 -0.08
C PRO A 97 -0.60 -11.46 -0.22
N ARG A 98 -0.84 -12.25 -1.28
CA ARG A 98 -1.95 -13.18 -1.30
C ARG A 98 -1.75 -14.28 -0.26
N ILE A 99 -2.82 -14.64 0.41
CA ILE A 99 -2.89 -15.81 1.30
C ILE A 99 -3.96 -16.75 0.73
N PHE A 100 -3.58 -17.97 0.37
CA PHE A 100 -4.44 -18.93 -0.33
C PHE A 100 -5.15 -18.33 -1.55
N GLY A 101 -4.41 -17.58 -2.35
CA GLY A 101 -4.92 -16.98 -3.60
C GLY A 101 -5.73 -15.69 -3.41
N TYR A 102 -6.05 -15.26 -2.18
CA TYR A 102 -6.81 -14.04 -1.93
C TYR A 102 -5.93 -12.90 -1.40
N VAL A 103 -6.16 -11.69 -1.91
CA VAL A 103 -5.52 -10.46 -1.40
C VAL A 103 -6.48 -9.27 -1.47
N PHE A 104 -6.34 -8.40 -0.49
CA PHE A 104 -6.83 -7.04 -0.53
C PHE A 104 -5.74 -6.10 0.00
N ASN A 105 -5.27 -5.20 -0.85
CA ASN A 105 -4.27 -4.17 -0.52
C ASN A 105 -4.96 -2.81 -0.50
N PRO A 106 -5.42 -2.29 0.65
CA PRO A 106 -5.99 -0.94 0.74
C PRO A 106 -5.01 0.13 0.30
N LEU A 107 -3.74 -0.08 0.60
CA LEU A 107 -2.60 0.75 0.22
C LEU A 107 -1.42 -0.13 -0.12
N SER A 108 -0.78 0.16 -1.26
CA SER A 108 0.55 -0.32 -1.60
C SER A 108 1.47 0.87 -1.87
N VAL A 109 2.73 0.76 -1.49
CA VAL A 109 3.69 1.86 -1.65
C VAL A 109 4.88 1.39 -2.47
N PHE A 110 5.09 2.04 -3.62
CA PHE A 110 6.27 1.82 -4.45
C PHE A 110 7.32 2.84 -4.09
N TYR A 111 8.49 2.37 -3.73
CA TYR A 111 9.69 3.17 -3.51
C TYR A 111 10.61 3.02 -4.72
N ILE A 112 10.83 4.11 -5.43
CA ILE A 112 11.61 4.13 -6.67
C ILE A 112 12.96 4.76 -6.40
N TYR A 113 14.01 3.97 -6.57
CA TYR A 113 15.39 4.40 -6.36
C TYR A 113 16.12 4.49 -7.71
N ASN A 114 17.05 5.44 -7.83
CA ASN A 114 17.99 5.49 -8.94
C ASN A 114 19.14 4.47 -8.74
N LYS A 115 20.10 4.45 -9.67
CA LYS A 115 21.29 3.58 -9.60
C LYS A 115 22.15 3.78 -8.35
N ASN A 116 22.13 4.98 -7.78
CA ASN A 116 22.89 5.34 -6.56
C ASN A 116 22.10 5.06 -5.27
N PHE A 117 20.98 4.34 -5.34
CA PHE A 117 20.06 4.08 -4.21
C PHE A 117 19.48 5.35 -3.57
N GLU A 118 19.38 6.45 -4.32
CA GLU A 118 18.65 7.62 -3.90
C GLU A 118 17.16 7.45 -4.26
N LEU A 119 16.28 7.74 -3.33
CA LEU A 119 14.85 7.69 -3.56
C LEU A 119 14.42 8.88 -4.41
N ILE A 120 13.92 8.62 -5.62
CA ILE A 120 13.58 9.65 -6.62
C ILE A 120 12.06 9.83 -6.81
N SER A 121 11.28 8.82 -6.45
CA SER A 121 9.82 8.89 -6.55
C SER A 121 9.17 7.92 -5.59
N ILE A 122 7.93 8.23 -5.18
CA ILE A 122 7.05 7.36 -4.42
C ILE A 122 5.71 7.30 -5.14
N LEU A 123 5.16 6.08 -5.26
CA LEU A 123 3.81 5.88 -5.77
C LEU A 123 2.95 5.27 -4.65
N TYR A 124 1.86 5.96 -4.32
CA TYR A 124 0.84 5.44 -3.40
C TYR A 124 -0.31 4.85 -4.22
N GLU A 125 -0.41 3.54 -4.25
CA GLU A 125 -1.49 2.82 -4.91
C GLU A 125 -2.59 2.54 -3.90
N VAL A 126 -3.72 3.23 -4.04
CA VAL A 126 -4.87 3.15 -3.13
C VAL A 126 -5.99 2.38 -3.80
N LYS A 127 -6.60 1.43 -3.08
CA LYS A 127 -7.72 0.61 -3.54
C LYS A 127 -8.93 0.76 -2.64
N ASN A 128 -10.10 0.71 -3.24
CA ASN A 128 -11.36 0.59 -2.52
C ASN A 128 -11.91 -0.84 -2.60
N THR A 129 -12.95 -1.13 -1.81
CA THR A 129 -13.63 -2.44 -1.82
C THR A 129 -14.54 -2.63 -3.03
N PHE A 130 -14.67 -1.63 -3.90
CA PHE A 130 -15.47 -1.70 -5.14
C PHE A 130 -14.66 -2.16 -6.36
N GLY A 131 -13.41 -2.63 -6.14
CA GLY A 131 -12.53 -3.12 -7.19
C GLY A 131 -11.82 -2.03 -7.99
N GLU A 132 -11.81 -0.78 -7.52
CA GLU A 132 -11.19 0.35 -8.18
C GLU A 132 -9.86 0.73 -7.51
N GLN A 133 -9.02 1.45 -8.26
CA GLN A 133 -7.68 1.85 -7.86
C GLN A 133 -7.33 3.24 -8.37
N HIS A 134 -6.53 3.96 -7.58
CA HIS A 134 -5.88 5.21 -7.98
C HIS A 134 -4.44 5.23 -7.48
N THR A 135 -3.53 5.69 -8.34
CA THR A 135 -2.10 5.79 -8.00
C THR A 135 -1.68 7.26 -8.00
N TYR A 136 -1.28 7.75 -6.83
CA TYR A 136 -0.68 9.07 -6.65
C TYR A 136 0.84 8.95 -6.83
N ILE A 137 1.43 9.72 -7.74
CA ILE A 137 2.87 9.75 -8.03
C ILE A 137 3.45 11.04 -7.47
N PHE A 138 4.49 10.92 -6.66
CA PHE A 138 5.26 12.04 -6.13
C PHE A 138 6.71 11.95 -6.53
N LYS A 139 7.30 13.07 -6.97
CA LYS A 139 8.75 13.23 -7.08
C LYS A 139 9.33 13.41 -5.68
N VAL A 140 10.52 12.87 -5.47
CA VAL A 140 11.26 13.05 -4.23
C VAL A 140 12.55 13.79 -4.54
N ASN A 141 12.66 15.02 -4.02
CA ASN A 141 13.78 15.91 -4.31
C ASN A 141 14.76 16.04 -3.12
N ASN A 142 14.52 15.28 -2.05
CA ASN A 142 15.37 15.36 -0.86
C ASN A 142 15.74 13.96 -0.36
N ASN A 143 16.90 13.88 0.30
CA ASN A 143 17.41 12.62 0.83
C ASN A 143 17.07 12.40 2.32
N LYS A 144 16.02 13.06 2.84
CA LYS A 144 15.57 12.91 4.22
C LYS A 144 15.04 11.49 4.45
N ASN A 145 15.19 11.00 5.69
CA ASN A 145 14.63 9.69 6.08
C ASN A 145 13.10 9.71 6.16
N ILE A 146 12.53 10.86 6.51
CA ILE A 146 11.08 11.08 6.57
C ILE A 146 10.68 11.92 5.37
N ILE A 147 9.77 11.40 4.57
CA ILE A 147 9.23 12.05 3.39
C ILE A 147 7.80 12.45 3.68
N LYS A 148 7.47 13.68 3.34
CA LYS A 148 6.13 14.24 3.46
C LYS A 148 5.62 14.62 2.08
N ASN A 149 4.43 14.17 1.74
CA ASN A 149 3.74 14.48 0.50
C ASN A 149 2.32 14.93 0.84
N MET A 150 1.77 15.83 0.04
CA MET A 150 0.40 16.32 0.23
C MET A 150 -0.29 16.45 -1.13
N CYS A 151 -1.56 16.05 -1.21
CA CYS A 151 -2.35 16.21 -2.42
C CYS A 151 -3.84 16.29 -2.10
N GLU A 152 -4.61 16.78 -3.04
CA GLU A 152 -6.07 16.65 -3.02
C GLU A 152 -6.49 15.20 -3.18
N LYS A 153 -7.57 14.85 -2.51
CA LYS A 153 -8.18 13.53 -2.65
C LYS A 153 -8.85 13.39 -4.01
N LYS A 154 -8.29 12.57 -4.89
CA LYS A 154 -8.82 12.29 -6.24
C LYS A 154 -9.56 10.96 -6.35
N PHE A 155 -9.65 10.19 -5.26
CA PHE A 155 -10.19 8.84 -5.28
C PHE A 155 -11.17 8.57 -4.14
N HIS A 156 -12.33 7.98 -4.47
CA HIS A 156 -13.37 7.62 -3.51
C HIS A 156 -13.05 6.27 -2.86
N VAL A 157 -12.44 6.32 -1.68
CA VAL A 157 -12.02 5.11 -0.93
C VAL A 157 -13.13 4.58 -0.04
N SER A 158 -13.88 5.47 0.61
CA SER A 158 -14.88 5.11 1.61
C SER A 158 -16.18 5.90 1.39
N PRO A 159 -17.34 5.27 1.50
CA PRO A 159 -18.63 5.95 1.36
C PRO A 159 -18.98 6.87 2.54
N PHE A 160 -18.10 6.98 3.51
CA PHE A 160 -18.33 7.79 4.72
C PHE A 160 -17.44 9.05 4.77
N ILE A 161 -16.67 9.35 3.71
CA ILE A 161 -15.79 10.52 3.64
C ILE A 161 -15.90 11.18 2.27
N ASP A 162 -16.14 12.48 2.26
CA ASP A 162 -16.28 13.28 1.05
C ASP A 162 -14.97 13.34 0.23
N MET A 163 -15.10 13.84 -1.01
CA MET A 163 -13.97 14.06 -1.91
C MET A 163 -13.21 15.36 -1.61
N ASN A 164 -13.87 16.38 -1.05
CA ASN A 164 -13.27 17.67 -0.70
C ASN A 164 -12.34 17.57 0.51
N CYS A 165 -11.25 16.86 0.32
CA CYS A 165 -10.28 16.55 1.37
C CYS A 165 -8.85 16.60 0.83
N ILE A 166 -7.92 16.84 1.72
CA ILE A 166 -6.48 16.78 1.47
C ILE A 166 -5.91 15.55 2.15
N TYR A 167 -5.11 14.78 1.43
CA TYR A 167 -4.24 13.74 1.98
C TYR A 167 -2.87 14.32 2.32
N SER A 168 -2.39 14.02 3.51
CA SER A 168 -1.01 14.24 3.93
C SER A 168 -0.36 12.89 4.23
N PHE A 169 0.59 12.50 3.39
CA PHE A 169 1.38 11.28 3.57
C PHE A 169 2.67 11.62 4.30
N LYS A 170 3.00 10.84 5.33
CA LYS A 170 4.28 10.91 6.02
C LYS A 170 4.84 9.50 6.09
N ILE A 171 5.95 9.26 5.42
CA ILE A 171 6.56 7.94 5.38
C ILE A 171 8.02 7.96 5.82
N LEU A 172 8.42 6.90 6.50
CA LEU A 172 9.82 6.58 6.78
C LEU A 172 10.36 5.74 5.62
N LYS A 173 11.55 6.06 5.11
CA LYS A 173 12.25 5.19 4.16
C LYS A 173 12.42 3.80 4.78
N PRO A 174 12.12 2.72 4.05
CA PRO A 174 12.25 1.37 4.57
C PRO A 174 13.68 1.06 5.04
N SER A 175 13.80 0.67 6.30
CA SER A 175 15.03 0.28 6.99
C SER A 175 14.72 -0.86 7.96
N ASP A 176 15.21 -0.82 9.19
CA ASP A 176 14.79 -1.74 10.26
C ASP A 176 13.35 -1.52 10.69
N LYS A 177 12.79 -0.37 10.34
CA LYS A 177 11.39 -0.03 10.55
C LYS A 177 10.77 0.54 9.29
N ILE A 178 9.46 0.32 9.14
CA ILE A 178 8.61 1.08 8.23
C ILE A 178 7.60 1.87 9.05
N SER A 179 7.25 3.03 8.54
CA SER A 179 6.09 3.80 9.01
C SER A 179 5.48 4.51 7.81
N VAL A 180 4.19 4.27 7.60
CA VAL A 180 3.38 4.93 6.58
C VAL A 180 2.20 5.54 7.30
N ILE A 181 2.14 6.86 7.31
CA ILE A 181 1.06 7.62 7.95
C ILE A 181 0.30 8.39 6.87
N ILE A 182 -1.02 8.33 6.95
CA ILE A 182 -1.95 9.09 6.11
C ILE A 182 -2.85 9.88 7.04
N ASP A 183 -2.77 11.19 6.95
CA ASP A 183 -3.72 12.10 7.53
C ASP A 183 -4.67 12.60 6.44
N GLN A 184 -5.97 12.63 6.74
CA GLN A 184 -6.98 13.20 5.88
C GLN A 184 -7.68 14.34 6.60
N GLN A 185 -7.77 15.49 5.95
CA GLN A 185 -8.38 16.71 6.49
C GLN A 185 -9.27 17.40 5.47
N ASP A 186 -10.29 18.10 5.95
CA ASP A 186 -11.12 19.04 5.20
C ASP A 186 -10.92 20.47 5.72
N SER A 187 -11.71 21.43 5.23
CA SER A 187 -11.69 22.83 5.69
C SER A 187 -12.00 22.98 7.20
N LYS A 188 -12.64 21.99 7.81
CA LYS A 188 -13.00 21.96 9.25
C LYS A 188 -11.97 21.22 10.11
N GLY A 189 -10.84 20.76 9.53
CA GLY A 189 -9.72 20.11 10.20
C GLY A 189 -9.66 18.59 9.98
N LYS A 190 -9.00 17.89 10.89
CA LYS A 190 -8.66 16.48 10.73
C LYS A 190 -9.88 15.57 10.76
N LEU A 191 -10.02 14.73 9.74
CA LEU A 191 -11.09 13.74 9.57
C LEU A 191 -10.65 12.34 9.97
N LEU A 192 -9.48 11.93 9.47
CA LEU A 192 -8.99 10.57 9.62
C LEU A 192 -7.47 10.57 9.78
N TYR A 193 -7.00 9.67 10.61
CA TYR A 193 -5.61 9.23 10.72
C TYR A 193 -5.54 7.74 10.43
N ALA A 194 -4.64 7.34 9.56
CA ALA A 194 -4.30 5.95 9.35
C ALA A 194 -2.79 5.79 9.44
N SER A 195 -2.32 4.72 10.08
CA SER A 195 -0.89 4.37 10.05
C SER A 195 -0.70 2.88 9.86
N GLN A 196 0.40 2.54 9.21
CA GLN A 196 0.97 1.20 9.15
C GLN A 196 2.42 1.28 9.60
N ASP A 197 2.73 0.64 10.71
CA ASP A 197 4.06 0.55 11.27
C ASP A 197 4.52 -0.90 11.32
N GLY A 198 5.82 -1.14 11.14
CA GLY A 198 6.36 -2.50 11.17
C GLY A 198 7.84 -2.56 11.47
N ILE A 199 8.26 -3.68 12.05
CA ILE A 199 9.67 -4.01 12.34
C ILE A 199 10.13 -5.04 11.32
N ARG A 200 11.31 -4.80 10.76
CA ARG A 200 11.95 -5.64 9.75
C ARG A 200 12.29 -7.02 10.31
N THR A 201 12.02 -8.02 9.49
CA THR A 201 12.48 -9.39 9.69
C THR A 201 13.00 -9.89 8.35
N GLU A 202 14.06 -10.67 8.37
CA GLU A 202 14.64 -11.27 7.15
C GLU A 202 13.59 -12.13 6.43
N LEU A 203 13.52 -12.00 5.11
CA LEU A 203 12.65 -12.83 4.27
C LEU A 203 13.33 -14.16 3.97
N ASN A 204 12.99 -15.18 4.75
CA ASN A 204 13.37 -16.56 4.58
C ASN A 204 12.20 -17.49 4.93
N ASN A 205 12.32 -18.79 4.66
CA ASN A 205 11.24 -19.76 4.88
C ASN A 205 10.75 -19.77 6.33
N LYS A 206 11.67 -19.78 7.31
CA LYS A 206 11.33 -19.82 8.74
C LYS A 206 10.52 -18.60 9.15
N ASN A 207 11.02 -17.41 8.86
CA ASN A 207 10.39 -16.17 9.26
C ASN A 207 9.06 -15.94 8.54
N LEU A 208 8.96 -16.39 7.28
CA LEU A 208 7.72 -16.28 6.51
C LEU A 208 6.63 -17.18 7.08
N ILE A 209 6.97 -18.42 7.45
CA ILE A 209 6.06 -19.36 8.16
C ILE A 209 5.63 -18.77 9.50
N ILE A 210 6.58 -18.26 10.31
CA ILE A 210 6.27 -17.66 11.61
C ILE A 210 5.33 -16.44 11.44
N SER A 211 5.59 -15.58 10.46
CA SER A 211 4.73 -14.41 10.20
C SER A 211 3.33 -14.84 9.76
N TYR A 212 3.21 -15.85 8.89
CA TYR A 212 1.93 -16.42 8.49
C TYR A 212 1.16 -17.02 9.69
N LEU A 213 1.84 -17.83 10.54
CA LEU A 213 1.20 -18.46 11.71
C LEU A 213 0.76 -17.44 12.76
N LYS A 214 1.49 -16.33 12.92
CA LYS A 214 1.09 -15.21 13.79
C LYS A 214 -0.11 -14.42 13.24
N HIS A 215 -0.32 -14.44 11.93
CA HIS A 215 -1.36 -13.68 11.25
C HIS A 215 -2.17 -14.55 10.26
N PRO A 216 -2.74 -15.68 10.72
CA PRO A 216 -3.42 -16.62 9.82
C PRO A 216 -4.62 -15.93 9.16
N LEU A 217 -4.78 -16.19 7.85
CA LEU A 217 -5.87 -15.62 7.02
C LEU A 217 -5.96 -14.09 7.11
N MET A 218 -4.82 -13.42 7.25
CA MET A 218 -4.77 -11.97 7.48
C MET A 218 -5.55 -11.17 6.41
N THR A 219 -5.40 -11.50 5.15
CA THR A 219 -6.06 -10.78 4.04
C THR A 219 -7.58 -10.91 4.09
N PHE A 220 -8.09 -12.08 4.48
CA PHE A 220 -9.53 -12.27 4.72
C PHE A 220 -10.01 -11.48 5.94
N LYS A 221 -9.22 -11.47 7.02
CA LYS A 221 -9.54 -10.68 8.22
C LYS A 221 -9.57 -9.18 7.92
N ILE A 222 -8.68 -8.69 7.07
CA ILE A 222 -8.65 -7.28 6.66
C ILE A 222 -9.95 -6.90 5.95
N ILE A 223 -10.40 -7.66 4.94
CA ILE A 223 -11.61 -7.32 4.21
C ILE A 223 -12.86 -7.44 5.08
N LEU A 224 -12.95 -8.48 5.91
CA LEU A 224 -14.04 -8.63 6.87
C LEU A 224 -14.07 -7.49 7.90
N ALA A 225 -12.90 -7.10 8.42
CA ALA A 225 -12.80 -5.97 9.34
C ALA A 225 -13.25 -4.65 8.69
N ILE A 226 -12.87 -4.38 7.44
CA ILE A 226 -13.30 -3.19 6.70
C ILE A 226 -14.84 -3.13 6.61
N HIS A 227 -15.48 -4.24 6.25
CA HIS A 227 -16.96 -4.29 6.17
C HIS A 227 -17.61 -4.16 7.55
N PHE A 228 -17.05 -4.81 8.57
CA PHE A 228 -17.53 -4.73 9.94
C PHE A 228 -17.42 -3.30 10.50
N GLU A 229 -16.29 -2.62 10.26
CA GLU A 229 -16.11 -1.24 10.67
C GLU A 229 -17.04 -0.28 9.88
N ALA A 230 -17.28 -0.57 8.60
CA ALA A 230 -18.27 0.15 7.79
C ALA A 230 -19.69 -0.02 8.36
N PHE A 231 -20.06 -1.22 8.74
CA PHE A 231 -21.35 -1.50 9.41
C PHE A 231 -21.47 -0.72 10.73
N LYS A 232 -20.43 -0.72 11.59
CA LYS A 232 -20.42 0.08 12.81
C LYS A 232 -20.58 1.60 12.55
N LEU A 233 -19.98 2.11 11.48
CA LEU A 233 -20.12 3.52 11.11
C LEU A 233 -21.57 3.83 10.68
N TRP A 234 -22.16 2.92 9.94
CA TRP A 234 -23.57 3.03 9.52
C TRP A 234 -24.53 2.99 10.72
N THR A 235 -24.37 2.06 11.67
CA THR A 235 -25.17 1.99 12.89
C THR A 235 -25.01 3.21 13.79
N LYS A 236 -23.87 3.91 13.71
CA LYS A 236 -23.65 5.21 14.35
C LYS A 236 -24.38 6.37 13.64
N GLY A 237 -25.12 6.11 12.55
CA GLY A 237 -25.86 7.11 11.80
C GLY A 237 -24.99 8.02 10.94
N ILE A 238 -23.79 7.59 10.55
CA ILE A 238 -22.95 8.37 9.62
C ILE A 238 -23.52 8.23 8.22
N LYS A 239 -23.78 9.38 7.58
CA LYS A 239 -24.40 9.44 6.25
C LYS A 239 -23.55 8.73 5.20
N PHE A 240 -24.22 7.94 4.37
CA PHE A 240 -23.62 7.29 3.21
C PHE A 240 -23.53 8.27 2.04
N ILE A 241 -22.33 8.49 1.53
CA ILE A 241 -22.07 9.38 0.38
C ILE A 241 -22.03 8.53 -0.88
N LYS A 242 -23.02 8.69 -1.74
CA LYS A 242 -23.06 7.99 -3.03
C LYS A 242 -21.91 8.45 -3.91
N LYS A 243 -21.23 7.49 -4.53
CA LYS A 243 -20.19 7.74 -5.48
C LYS A 243 -20.78 8.28 -6.80
N LYS A 244 -20.24 9.39 -7.29
CA LYS A 244 -20.75 10.06 -8.52
C LYS A 244 -20.18 9.48 -9.80
N ILE A 245 -18.92 9.01 -9.81
CA ILE A 245 -18.19 8.56 -11.01
C ILE A 245 -17.47 7.26 -10.72
N LYS A 246 -17.54 6.30 -11.66
CA LYS A 246 -16.78 5.05 -11.58
C LYS A 246 -15.40 5.25 -12.18
N ILE A 247 -14.35 5.04 -11.38
CA ILE A 247 -12.95 5.14 -11.80
C ILE A 247 -12.35 3.74 -11.75
N LYS A 248 -11.95 3.19 -12.89
CA LYS A 248 -11.40 1.82 -12.94
C LYS A 248 -9.93 1.78 -12.53
N ASN A 249 -9.11 2.55 -13.19
CA ASN A 249 -7.69 2.76 -12.89
C ASN A 249 -7.35 4.21 -13.22
N ASN A 250 -6.85 4.96 -12.27
CA ASN A 250 -6.46 6.33 -12.50
C ASN A 250 -5.08 6.61 -11.89
N ILE A 251 -4.36 7.53 -12.50
CA ILE A 251 -3.01 7.91 -12.09
C ILE A 251 -2.93 9.43 -12.10
N SER A 252 -2.38 10.00 -11.05
CA SER A 252 -2.10 11.44 -10.99
C SER A 252 -0.65 11.69 -10.55
N LEU A 253 -0.04 12.69 -11.18
CA LEU A 253 1.20 13.30 -10.70
C LEU A 253 0.82 14.38 -9.71
N GLU A 254 1.46 14.36 -8.57
CA GLU A 254 1.27 15.33 -7.49
C GLU A 254 2.58 16.08 -7.24
N ASN A 255 2.48 17.35 -6.87
CA ASN A 255 3.62 18.24 -6.62
C ASN A 255 4.04 18.21 -5.14
#